data_553a9852abeaeaa5a367b8cdb750eaf2
#
_entry.id   553a9852abeaeaa5a367b8cdb750eaf2
#
_cell.length_a   1.000
_cell.length_b   1.000
_cell.length_c   1.000
_cell.angle_alpha   90.00
_cell.angle_beta   90.00
_cell.angle_gamma   90.00
#
_symmetry.space_group_name_H-M   'P 1'
#
loop_
_entity.id
_entity.type
_entity.pdbx_description
1 polymer ?
#
loop_
_entity_poly.entity_id
_entity_poly.type
_entity_poly.pdbx_seq_one_letter_code
_entity_poly.pdbx_strand_id
1 'polypeptide(L)'
;MVSGEIDNAAEWGAHISNAQMNGLNSRIELLVQWMNEADRLIVFTGAGISTDSGLPDFRGPDGVWTRKDKGLPPKNEKQDWTKSEPNVAHHAIVDLQRMGKLDFVISQNIDNLHLSSGIEFA
;
A
#
# COMPACT_ATOMS: atom_id res chain seq x y z
N MET A 1 -27.05 0.87 -6.33
CA MET A 1 -26.69 -0.04 -5.22
C MET A 1 -25.72 -1.07 -5.77
N VAL A 2 -24.43 -0.87 -5.60
CA VAL A 2 -23.40 -1.82 -6.05
C VAL A 2 -23.01 -2.66 -4.83
N SER A 3 -23.63 -3.82 -4.67
CA SER A 3 -23.16 -4.86 -3.78
C SER A 3 -22.04 -5.62 -4.53
N GLY A 4 -20.83 -5.10 -4.54
CA GLY A 4 -19.66 -5.84 -4.93
C GLY A 4 -19.08 -6.48 -3.68
N GLU A 5 -19.16 -7.78 -3.55
CA GLU A 5 -18.35 -8.54 -2.60
C GLU A 5 -16.88 -8.15 -2.82
N ILE A 6 -16.25 -7.65 -1.75
CA ILE A 6 -14.81 -7.41 -1.75
C ILE A 6 -14.18 -8.79 -1.62
N ASP A 7 -13.80 -9.38 -2.75
CA ASP A 7 -13.02 -10.62 -2.77
C ASP A 7 -11.74 -10.44 -1.96
N ASN A 8 -11.49 -11.41 -1.12
CA ASN A 8 -10.44 -11.45 -0.11
C ASN A 8 -9.07 -10.99 -0.63
N ALA A 9 -8.42 -10.12 0.10
CA ALA A 9 -7.06 -9.62 -0.12
C ALA A 9 -5.97 -10.73 -0.21
N ALA A 10 -6.31 -11.97 0.04
CA ALA A 10 -5.39 -13.11 -0.04
C ALA A 10 -5.05 -13.55 -1.48
N GLU A 11 -5.78 -13.08 -2.49
CA GLU A 11 -5.56 -13.48 -3.89
C GLU A 11 -4.60 -12.57 -4.68
N TRP A 12 -4.12 -11.49 -4.10
CA TRP A 12 -3.33 -10.46 -4.78
C TRP A 12 -1.85 -10.84 -5.02
N GLY A 13 -1.40 -12.02 -4.62
CA GLY A 13 -0.01 -12.45 -4.73
C GLY A 13 0.27 -13.60 -5.72
N ALA A 14 -0.73 -14.15 -6.39
CA ALA A 14 -0.55 -15.23 -7.36
C ALA A 14 -0.41 -14.68 -8.79
N HIS A 15 0.34 -15.38 -9.65
CA HIS A 15 0.57 -15.04 -11.04
C HIS A 15 -0.68 -14.54 -11.77
N ILE A 16 -0.68 -13.25 -12.12
CA ILE A 16 -1.80 -12.59 -12.77
C ILE A 16 -1.85 -13.02 -14.24
N SER A 17 -2.90 -13.73 -14.65
CA SER A 17 -3.14 -14.08 -16.05
C SER A 17 -3.53 -12.85 -16.90
N ASN A 18 -3.45 -12.93 -18.23
CA ASN A 18 -3.87 -11.83 -19.11
C ASN A 18 -5.35 -11.42 -18.89
N ALA A 19 -6.23 -12.36 -18.57
CA ALA A 19 -7.62 -12.06 -18.25
C ALA A 19 -7.75 -11.31 -16.91
N GLN A 20 -6.92 -11.68 -15.92
CA GLN A 20 -6.83 -10.96 -14.65
C GLN A 20 -6.22 -9.57 -14.81
N MET A 21 -5.25 -9.40 -15.70
CA MET A 21 -4.69 -8.07 -16.03
C MET A 21 -5.74 -7.14 -16.64
N ASN A 22 -6.59 -7.65 -17.55
CA ASN A 22 -7.69 -6.87 -18.10
C ASN A 22 -8.70 -6.49 -17.01
N GLY A 23 -9.01 -7.39 -16.09
CA GLY A 23 -9.84 -7.11 -14.92
C GLY A 23 -9.20 -6.10 -13.96
N LEU A 24 -7.87 -6.17 -13.78
CA LEU A 24 -7.12 -5.21 -12.96
C LEU A 24 -7.19 -3.78 -13.56
N ASN A 25 -6.95 -3.65 -14.86
CA ASN A 25 -7.04 -2.35 -15.53
C ASN A 25 -8.42 -1.72 -15.39
N SER A 26 -9.49 -2.50 -15.57
CA SER A 26 -10.86 -2.03 -15.38
C SER A 26 -11.13 -1.58 -13.94
N ARG A 27 -10.58 -2.28 -12.94
CA ARG A 27 -10.68 -1.89 -11.53
C ARG A 27 -9.89 -0.61 -11.22
N ILE A 28 -8.72 -0.44 -11.84
CA ILE A 28 -7.93 0.79 -11.71
C ILE A 28 -8.69 1.97 -12.32
N GLU A 29 -9.28 1.81 -13.51
CA GLU A 29 -10.09 2.87 -14.14
C GLU A 29 -11.27 3.27 -13.26
N LEU A 30 -11.97 2.30 -12.67
CA LEU A 30 -13.05 2.55 -11.74
C LEU A 30 -12.59 3.29 -10.47
N LEU A 31 -11.43 2.89 -9.91
CA LEU A 31 -10.83 3.57 -8.77
C LEU A 31 -10.49 5.04 -9.12
N VAL A 32 -9.87 5.27 -10.27
CA VAL A 32 -9.55 6.62 -10.75
C VAL A 32 -10.83 7.46 -10.91
N GLN A 33 -11.89 6.87 -11.43
CA GLN A 33 -13.20 7.56 -11.54
C GLN A 33 -13.69 7.96 -10.14
N TRP A 34 -13.73 7.05 -9.17
CA TRP A 34 -14.16 7.34 -7.80
C TRP A 34 -13.30 8.42 -7.13
N MET A 35 -11.97 8.37 -7.34
CA MET A 35 -11.06 9.39 -6.81
C MET A 35 -11.33 10.77 -7.43
N ASN A 36 -11.71 10.82 -8.71
CA ASN A 36 -12.05 12.08 -9.39
C ASN A 36 -13.39 12.64 -8.93
N GLU A 37 -14.36 11.78 -8.64
CA GLU A 37 -15.71 12.15 -8.21
C GLU A 37 -15.78 12.45 -6.69
N ALA A 38 -14.81 12.00 -5.92
CA ALA A 38 -14.81 12.20 -4.47
C ALA A 38 -14.65 13.68 -4.10
N ASP A 39 -15.51 14.16 -3.23
CA ASP A 39 -15.38 15.49 -2.63
C ASP A 39 -14.23 15.53 -1.62
N ARG A 40 -13.97 14.41 -0.99
CA ARG A 40 -12.91 14.24 0.02
C ARG A 40 -12.22 12.90 -0.18
N LEU A 41 -10.91 12.93 -0.40
CA LEU A 41 -10.07 11.75 -0.52
C LEU A 41 -9.13 11.67 0.67
N ILE A 42 -9.20 10.55 1.37
CA ILE A 42 -8.32 10.22 2.49
C ILE A 42 -7.61 8.91 2.15
N VAL A 43 -6.31 8.86 2.37
CA VAL A 43 -5.53 7.64 2.23
C VAL A 43 -5.18 7.09 3.61
N PHE A 44 -5.50 5.81 3.83
CA PHE A 44 -5.14 5.08 5.04
C PHE A 44 -4.12 4.00 4.69
N THR A 45 -2.94 4.04 5.32
CA THR A 45 -1.84 3.12 5.01
C THR A 45 -1.42 2.28 6.22
N GLY A 46 -0.85 1.13 5.91
CA GLY A 46 -0.24 0.20 6.86
C GLY A 46 1.08 -0.35 6.34
N ALA A 47 1.63 -1.36 7.01
CA ALA A 47 2.95 -1.92 6.72
C ALA A 47 3.12 -2.41 5.27
N GLY A 48 2.04 -2.82 4.63
CA GLY A 48 2.07 -3.29 3.24
C GLY A 48 2.57 -2.27 2.23
N ILE A 49 2.37 -0.96 2.45
CA ILE A 49 2.89 0.07 1.55
C ILE A 49 4.42 0.14 1.55
N SER A 50 5.05 -0.30 2.64
CA SER A 50 6.50 -0.21 2.84
C SER A 50 7.26 -1.50 2.50
N THR A 51 6.58 -2.54 2.03
CA THR A 51 7.24 -3.82 1.69
C THR A 51 8.18 -3.68 0.49
N ASP A 52 7.84 -2.88 -0.50
CA ASP A 52 8.71 -2.59 -1.64
C ASP A 52 9.90 -1.68 -1.26
N SER A 53 9.86 -1.07 -0.08
CA SER A 53 11.00 -0.38 0.52
C SER A 53 11.90 -1.31 1.34
N GLY A 54 11.62 -2.60 1.34
CA GLY A 54 12.38 -3.62 2.04
C GLY A 54 11.93 -3.88 3.49
N LEU A 55 10.92 -3.18 3.99
CA LEU A 55 10.40 -3.39 5.34
C LEU A 55 9.42 -4.57 5.39
N PRO A 56 9.43 -5.37 6.47
CA PRO A 56 8.48 -6.46 6.61
C PRO A 56 7.08 -5.93 6.93
N ASP A 57 6.07 -6.60 6.41
CA ASP A 57 4.71 -6.48 6.92
C ASP A 57 4.45 -7.51 8.04
N PHE A 58 3.21 -7.58 8.53
CA PHE A 58 2.86 -8.48 9.62
C PHE A 58 2.23 -9.79 9.16
N ARG A 59 1.33 -9.74 8.17
CA ARG A 59 0.45 -10.85 7.75
C ARG A 59 0.61 -11.29 6.30
N GLY A 60 1.45 -10.60 5.54
CA GLY A 60 1.80 -11.03 4.18
C GLY A 60 2.49 -12.39 4.15
N PRO A 61 2.79 -12.95 2.98
CA PRO A 61 3.41 -14.28 2.84
C PRO A 61 4.70 -14.44 3.64
N ASP A 62 5.50 -13.36 3.73
CA ASP A 62 6.75 -13.27 4.48
C ASP A 62 6.64 -12.39 5.73
N GLY A 63 5.43 -12.04 6.13
CA GLY A 63 5.16 -11.15 7.25
C GLY A 63 5.65 -11.70 8.59
N VAL A 64 5.91 -10.80 9.52
CA VAL A 64 6.50 -11.15 10.84
C VAL A 64 5.68 -12.22 11.56
N TRP A 65 4.36 -12.05 11.61
CA TRP A 65 3.48 -13.03 12.29
C TRP A 65 3.33 -14.31 11.49
N THR A 66 3.20 -14.22 10.17
CA THR A 66 3.09 -15.39 9.29
C THR A 66 4.32 -16.29 9.44
N ARG A 67 5.52 -15.71 9.46
CA ARG A 67 6.76 -16.47 9.64
C ARG A 67 6.87 -17.05 11.05
N LYS A 68 6.49 -16.29 12.06
CA LYS A 68 6.45 -16.77 13.45
C LYS A 68 5.52 -17.97 13.60
N ASP A 69 4.33 -17.91 13.04
CA ASP A 69 3.36 -19.02 13.10
C ASP A 69 3.86 -20.29 12.38
N LYS A 70 4.70 -20.11 11.37
CA LYS A 70 5.36 -21.20 10.64
C LYS A 70 6.66 -21.67 11.30
N GLY A 71 7.07 -21.11 12.45
CA GLY A 71 8.33 -21.43 13.11
C GLY A 71 9.57 -20.98 12.33
N LEU A 72 9.44 -20.01 11.42
CA LEU A 72 10.52 -19.49 10.61
C LEU A 72 11.12 -18.22 11.23
N PRO A 73 12.43 -17.98 11.07
CA PRO A 73 13.06 -16.76 11.55
C PRO A 73 12.54 -15.55 10.77
N PRO A 74 12.62 -14.30 11.31
CA PRO A 74 12.31 -13.07 10.58
C PRO A 74 13.09 -12.99 9.26
N LYS A 75 12.47 -12.51 8.19
CA LYS A 75 13.09 -12.45 6.86
C LYS A 75 14.25 -11.47 6.79
N ASN A 76 14.14 -10.33 7.48
CA ASN A 76 15.06 -9.21 7.38
C ASN A 76 15.64 -8.82 8.74
N GLU A 77 16.06 -9.80 9.53
CA GLU A 77 16.53 -9.62 10.92
C GLU A 77 17.73 -8.64 11.04
N LYS A 78 18.53 -8.53 9.97
CA LYS A 78 19.73 -7.69 9.94
C LYS A 78 19.56 -6.41 9.12
N GLN A 79 18.34 -6.11 8.66
CA GLN A 79 18.12 -4.93 7.85
C GLN A 79 18.15 -3.66 8.71
N ASP A 80 18.93 -2.70 8.27
CA ASP A 80 18.93 -1.37 8.85
C ASP A 80 17.77 -0.55 8.28
N TRP A 81 16.68 -0.44 9.04
CA TRP A 81 15.46 0.26 8.65
C TRP A 81 15.68 1.77 8.43
N THR A 82 16.75 2.32 9.03
CA THR A 82 17.07 3.74 8.87
C THR A 82 17.54 4.07 7.45
N LYS A 83 17.89 3.06 6.66
CA LYS A 83 18.29 3.19 5.26
C LYS A 83 17.19 2.89 4.26
N SER A 84 15.99 2.58 4.73
CA SER A 84 14.85 2.36 3.86
C SER A 84 14.39 3.69 3.27
N GLU A 85 14.04 3.66 1.98
CA GLU A 85 13.60 4.84 1.24
C GLU A 85 12.15 4.70 0.79
N PRO A 86 11.43 5.83 0.62
CA PRO A 86 10.10 5.80 0.04
C PRO A 86 10.09 5.13 -1.34
N ASN A 87 9.06 4.34 -1.61
CA ASN A 87 8.85 3.70 -2.90
C ASN A 87 7.82 4.47 -3.75
N VAL A 88 7.53 3.92 -4.93
CA VAL A 88 6.60 4.53 -5.88
C VAL A 88 5.20 4.79 -5.29
N ALA A 89 4.71 3.96 -4.38
CA ALA A 89 3.41 4.16 -3.76
C ALA A 89 3.42 5.38 -2.81
N HIS A 90 4.48 5.58 -2.03
CA HIS A 90 4.64 6.77 -1.20
C HIS A 90 4.67 8.05 -2.07
N HIS A 91 5.41 8.03 -3.17
CA HIS A 91 5.50 9.18 -4.08
C HIS A 91 4.18 9.45 -4.82
N ALA A 92 3.43 8.41 -5.19
CA ALA A 92 2.10 8.57 -5.79
C ALA A 92 1.12 9.30 -4.84
N ILE A 93 1.20 9.03 -3.54
CA ILE A 93 0.39 9.74 -2.53
C ILE A 93 0.78 11.22 -2.45
N VAL A 94 2.08 11.53 -2.52
CA VAL A 94 2.55 12.93 -2.58
C VAL A 94 2.04 13.63 -3.84
N ASP A 95 2.03 12.95 -4.98
CA ASP A 95 1.50 13.49 -6.22
C ASP A 95 0.00 13.81 -6.11
N LEU A 96 -0.79 12.93 -5.48
CA LEU A 96 -2.20 13.19 -5.19
C LEU A 96 -2.38 14.44 -4.31
N GLN A 97 -1.52 14.64 -3.32
CA GLN A 97 -1.53 15.84 -2.48
C GLN A 97 -1.21 17.10 -3.31
N ARG A 98 -0.17 17.05 -4.14
CA ARG A 98 0.23 18.18 -5.01
C ARG A 98 -0.83 18.53 -6.05
N MET A 99 -1.58 17.55 -6.51
CA MET A 99 -2.73 17.75 -7.39
C MET A 99 -3.96 18.36 -6.69
N GLY A 100 -3.90 18.53 -5.37
CA GLY A 100 -5.04 19.00 -4.57
C GLY A 100 -6.17 17.98 -4.44
N LYS A 101 -5.90 16.70 -4.70
CA LYS A 101 -6.90 15.62 -4.63
C LYS A 101 -6.96 14.96 -3.27
N LEU A 102 -5.90 15.03 -2.49
CA LEU A 102 -5.77 14.34 -1.20
C LEU A 102 -5.98 15.32 -0.05
N ASP A 103 -6.92 15.03 0.84
CA ASP A 103 -7.14 15.81 2.04
C ASP A 103 -6.04 15.52 3.07
N PHE A 104 -5.85 14.26 3.41
CA PHE A 104 -4.77 13.83 4.32
C PHE A 104 -4.51 12.33 4.25
N VAL A 105 -3.37 11.94 4.82
CA VAL A 105 -2.95 10.55 4.99
C VAL A 105 -3.06 10.17 6.47
N ILE A 106 -3.67 9.03 6.73
CA ILE A 106 -3.62 8.37 8.03
C ILE A 106 -2.73 7.15 7.88
N SER A 107 -1.65 7.07 8.65
CA SER A 107 -0.77 5.91 8.62
C SER A 107 -0.58 5.31 10.00
N GLN A 108 -0.63 3.99 10.08
CA GLN A 108 -0.26 3.24 11.28
C GLN A 108 1.23 2.84 11.29
N ASN A 109 2.01 3.32 10.31
CA ASN A 109 3.44 3.01 10.21
C ASN A 109 4.29 3.97 11.06
N ILE A 110 5.38 3.43 11.59
CA ILE A 110 6.39 4.17 12.34
C ILE A 110 7.71 4.29 11.57
N ASP A 111 7.70 3.93 10.27
CA ASP A 111 8.88 3.88 9.42
C ASP A 111 9.36 5.22 8.88
N ASN A 112 8.60 6.28 9.09
CA ASN A 112 8.89 7.65 8.63
C ASN A 112 8.91 7.83 7.09
N LEU A 113 8.50 6.82 6.31
CA LEU A 113 8.63 6.88 4.85
C LEU A 113 7.68 7.87 4.19
N HIS A 114 6.49 8.09 4.75
CA HIS A 114 5.61 9.15 4.27
C HIS A 114 6.26 10.53 4.41
N LEU A 115 6.90 10.81 5.53
CA LEU A 115 7.61 12.06 5.74
C LEU A 115 8.78 12.22 4.79
N SER A 116 9.59 11.16 4.66
CA SER A 116 10.74 11.14 3.77
C SER A 116 10.35 11.28 2.29
N SER A 117 9.12 10.91 1.92
CA SER A 117 8.60 11.09 0.56
C SER A 117 8.26 12.53 0.21
N GLY A 118 8.18 13.42 1.20
CA GLY A 118 7.86 14.83 1.01
C GLY A 118 6.37 15.17 1.13
N ILE A 119 5.58 14.32 1.83
CA ILE A 119 4.21 14.67 2.17
C ILE A 119 4.19 15.91 3.05
N GLU A 120 3.34 16.85 2.74
CA GLU A 120 3.19 18.08 3.53
C GLU A 120 2.19 17.86 4.65
N PHE A 121 2.51 18.37 5.85
CA PHE A 121 1.57 18.44 6.96
C PHE A 121 0.61 19.60 6.78
N ALA A 122 -0.62 19.36 7.13
CA ALA A 122 -1.62 20.43 7.21
C ALA A 122 -1.40 21.27 8.49
#